data_296966b954ab07d5ccceb64b6b0d2b2c
#
_entry.id   296966b954ab07d5ccceb64b6b0d2b2c
#
_cell.length_a   1.000
_cell.length_b   1.000
_cell.length_c   1.000
_cell.angle_alpha   90.00
_cell.angle_beta   90.00
_cell.angle_gamma   90.00
#
_symmetry.space_group_name_H-M   'P 1'
#
loop_
_entity.id
_entity.type
_entity.pdbx_description
1 polymer ?
#
loop_
_entity_poly.entity_id
_entity_poly.type
_entity_poly.pdbx_seq_one_letter_code
_entity_poly.pdbx_strand_id
1 'polypeptide(L)'
;VGSAAIDEVARQLMPLAAQVAAEPMELPKQTRLNLTAPEREFSETMDVNQGKLSMGFITCVDYWHPDYIAMQVCNAVYGAGMTSKLFVNVREKLSLCYYAGSGYYGSKGIVTVSAGIDEGNYETAKAEILRQLDEMRQMHITDAEFDAAKKSIRSAIKQVYDEPSSMEMWWLGRMLSGRDTTPEEEIARIESVTKSD
;
A
#
# COMPACT_ATOMS: atom_id res chain seq x y z
N VAL A 1 18.74 16.16 4.38
CA VAL A 1 19.46 15.08 3.72
C VAL A 1 20.63 15.68 2.93
N GLY A 2 21.82 15.16 3.07
CA GLY A 2 23.05 15.65 2.45
C GLY A 2 24.12 16.00 3.49
N SER A 3 25.21 16.63 3.02
CA SER A 3 26.36 16.99 3.86
C SER A 3 26.24 18.37 4.55
N ALA A 4 25.20 19.14 4.27
CA ALA A 4 24.97 20.43 4.89
C ALA A 4 24.53 20.29 6.34
N ALA A 5 25.00 21.15 7.21
CA ALA A 5 24.58 21.20 8.61
C ALA A 5 23.10 21.64 8.69
N ILE A 6 22.31 20.93 9.49
CA ILE A 6 20.86 21.17 9.63
C ILE A 6 20.58 22.62 10.06
N ASP A 7 21.33 23.14 10.99
CA ASP A 7 21.15 24.52 11.49
C ASP A 7 21.39 25.57 10.39
N GLU A 8 22.36 25.32 9.51
CA GLU A 8 22.64 26.21 8.37
C GLU A 8 21.48 26.20 7.36
N VAL A 9 20.95 25.01 7.04
CA VAL A 9 19.81 24.87 6.15
C VAL A 9 18.57 25.53 6.77
N ALA A 10 18.29 25.27 8.05
CA ALA A 10 17.18 25.88 8.76
C ALA A 10 17.30 27.42 8.78
N ARG A 11 18.48 27.96 9.05
CA ARG A 11 18.73 29.40 9.07
C ARG A 11 18.43 30.07 7.72
N GLN A 12 18.68 29.39 6.61
CA GLN A 12 18.39 29.91 5.27
C GLN A 12 16.91 29.72 4.86
N LEU A 13 16.28 28.61 5.22
CA LEU A 13 14.92 28.27 4.79
C LEU A 13 13.83 28.90 5.65
N MET A 14 14.04 29.06 6.96
CA MET A 14 13.02 29.59 7.87
C MET A 14 12.53 31.01 7.49
N PRO A 15 13.40 31.96 7.08
CA PRO A 15 12.94 33.27 6.62
C PRO A 15 12.09 33.19 5.33
N LEU A 16 12.40 32.26 4.43
CA LEU A 16 11.64 32.05 3.20
C LEU A 16 10.28 31.41 3.52
N ALA A 17 10.26 30.42 4.40
CA ALA A 17 9.03 29.79 4.86
C ALA A 17 8.11 30.83 5.54
N ALA A 18 8.66 31.72 6.35
CA ALA A 18 7.91 32.80 7.00
C ALA A 18 7.26 33.79 6.01
N GLN A 19 7.85 33.98 4.83
CA GLN A 19 7.27 34.84 3.77
C GLN A 19 6.10 34.17 3.05
N VAL A 20 6.08 32.83 3.03
CA VAL A 20 5.04 32.02 2.37
C VAL A 20 3.96 31.60 3.38
N ALA A 21 4.27 31.61 4.66
CA ALA A 21 3.36 31.20 5.71
C ALA A 21 2.12 32.14 5.74
N ALA A 22 1.05 31.64 5.15
CA ALA A 22 -0.30 32.10 5.46
C ALA A 22 -0.66 31.67 6.90
N GLU A 23 -1.78 32.17 7.42
CA GLU A 23 -2.35 31.70 8.68
C GLU A 23 -2.29 30.16 8.75
N PRO A 24 -1.87 29.56 9.87
CA PRO A 24 -1.82 28.11 10.03
C PRO A 24 -3.19 27.50 9.69
N MET A 25 -3.25 26.75 8.62
CA MET A 25 -4.46 26.02 8.26
C MET A 25 -4.52 24.73 9.06
N GLU A 26 -5.57 24.54 9.86
CA GLU A 26 -5.82 23.25 10.47
C GLU A 26 -6.04 22.22 9.33
N LEU A 27 -5.17 21.21 9.29
CA LEU A 27 -5.38 20.08 8.39
C LEU A 27 -6.69 19.40 8.77
N PRO A 28 -7.58 19.13 7.81
CA PRO A 28 -8.81 18.43 8.12
C PRO A 28 -8.48 17.10 8.78
N LYS A 29 -9.07 16.88 9.97
CA LYS A 29 -8.92 15.60 10.66
C LYS A 29 -9.36 14.49 9.71
N GLN A 30 -8.54 13.47 9.56
CA GLN A 30 -8.93 12.33 8.74
C GLN A 30 -10.20 11.73 9.34
N THR A 31 -11.27 11.76 8.56
CA THR A 31 -12.52 11.13 8.96
C THR A 31 -12.34 9.63 8.78
N ARG A 32 -12.35 8.88 9.87
CA ARG A 32 -12.50 7.43 9.80
C ARG A 32 -13.86 7.13 9.19
N LEU A 33 -13.83 6.63 7.99
CA LEU A 33 -15.05 6.22 7.33
C LEU A 33 -15.38 4.81 7.80
N ASN A 34 -16.27 4.69 8.79
CA ASN A 34 -16.98 3.42 9.03
C ASN A 34 -17.96 3.20 7.86
N LEU A 35 -17.42 2.90 6.70
CA LEU A 35 -18.21 2.67 5.51
C LEU A 35 -18.61 1.21 5.45
N THR A 36 -19.89 0.96 5.69
CA THR A 36 -20.60 -0.13 5.03
C THR A 36 -21.12 0.42 3.72
N ALA A 37 -20.32 0.39 2.67
CA ALA A 37 -20.80 0.75 1.35
C ALA A 37 -21.42 -0.49 0.69
N PRO A 38 -22.59 -0.38 0.06
CA PRO A 38 -23.10 -1.46 -0.78
C PRO A 38 -22.12 -1.71 -1.92
N GLU A 39 -22.01 -2.96 -2.35
CA GLU A 39 -21.27 -3.28 -3.57
C GLU A 39 -21.81 -2.46 -4.74
N ARG A 40 -20.92 -1.86 -5.49
CA ARG A 40 -21.23 -1.09 -6.68
C ARG A 40 -20.30 -1.51 -7.79
N GLU A 41 -20.86 -1.74 -8.96
CA GLU A 41 -20.11 -2.03 -10.17
C GLU A 41 -20.39 -0.92 -11.18
N PHE A 42 -19.32 -0.43 -11.79
CA PHE A 42 -19.35 0.57 -12.84
C PHE A 42 -18.52 0.05 -14.01
N SER A 43 -19.04 0.22 -15.22
CA SER A 43 -18.30 -0.11 -16.43
C SER A 43 -18.39 1.03 -17.42
N GLU A 44 -17.29 1.24 -18.14
CA GLU A 44 -17.20 2.19 -19.24
C GLU A 44 -16.54 1.49 -20.41
N THR A 45 -17.11 1.65 -21.60
CA THR A 45 -16.54 1.08 -22.83
C THR A 45 -15.71 2.15 -23.54
N MET A 46 -14.46 1.80 -23.82
CA MET A 46 -13.51 2.65 -24.53
C MET A 46 -12.89 1.90 -25.69
N ASP A 47 -12.51 2.62 -26.74
CA ASP A 47 -11.72 2.06 -27.85
C ASP A 47 -10.26 1.94 -27.45
N VAL A 48 -9.93 0.86 -26.73
CA VAL A 48 -8.60 0.57 -26.19
C VAL A 48 -8.25 -0.90 -26.38
N ASN A 49 -6.97 -1.20 -26.54
CA ASN A 49 -6.48 -2.55 -26.76
C ASN A 49 -6.48 -3.41 -25.46
N GLN A 50 -6.70 -2.80 -24.30
CA GLN A 50 -6.60 -3.48 -23.03
C GLN A 50 -7.62 -2.92 -22.04
N GLY A 51 -8.43 -3.80 -21.46
CA GLY A 51 -9.33 -3.47 -20.37
C GLY A 51 -8.58 -3.23 -19.06
N LYS A 52 -9.14 -2.38 -18.21
CA LYS A 52 -8.64 -2.14 -16.83
C LYS A 52 -9.71 -2.56 -15.84
N LEU A 53 -9.38 -3.52 -14.99
CA LEU A 53 -10.19 -3.89 -13.84
C LEU A 53 -9.64 -3.21 -12.59
N SER A 54 -10.50 -2.50 -11.88
CA SER A 54 -10.17 -1.91 -10.57
C SER A 54 -11.22 -2.34 -9.55
N MET A 55 -10.77 -2.82 -8.39
CA MET A 55 -11.64 -3.25 -7.28
C MET A 55 -11.17 -2.55 -6.00
N GLY A 56 -12.11 -2.15 -5.15
CA GLY A 56 -11.84 -1.52 -3.85
C GLY A 56 -12.44 -2.32 -2.71
N PHE A 57 -11.68 -2.51 -1.64
CA PHE A 57 -12.11 -3.21 -0.43
C PHE A 57 -11.90 -2.31 0.78
N ILE A 58 -12.94 -2.15 1.60
CA ILE A 58 -12.86 -1.42 2.86
C ILE A 58 -12.36 -2.38 3.93
N THR A 59 -11.21 -2.07 4.53
CA THR A 59 -10.60 -2.89 5.58
C THR A 59 -10.90 -2.37 6.97
N CYS A 60 -11.23 -1.08 7.10
CA CYS A 60 -11.34 -0.35 8.36
C CYS A 60 -10.03 -0.34 9.19
N VAL A 61 -8.92 -0.79 8.63
CA VAL A 61 -7.60 -0.76 9.24
C VAL A 61 -6.87 0.46 8.69
N ASP A 62 -6.71 1.47 9.51
CA ASP A 62 -5.97 2.70 9.16
C ASP A 62 -4.58 2.75 9.84
N TYR A 63 -3.84 3.84 9.66
CA TYR A 63 -2.51 4.04 10.25
C TYR A 63 -2.44 3.88 11.79
N TRP A 64 -3.54 4.09 12.49
CA TRP A 64 -3.60 4.04 13.95
C TRP A 64 -4.25 2.74 14.48
N HIS A 65 -4.70 1.89 13.55
CA HIS A 65 -5.26 0.59 13.95
C HIS A 65 -4.15 -0.34 14.47
N PRO A 66 -4.38 -1.12 15.53
CA PRO A 66 -3.39 -2.09 16.05
C PRO A 66 -2.85 -3.01 14.96
N ASP A 67 -3.71 -3.47 14.06
CA ASP A 67 -3.38 -4.43 13.00
C ASP A 67 -2.79 -3.76 11.74
N TYR A 68 -2.42 -2.46 11.80
CA TYR A 68 -1.88 -1.77 10.64
C TYR A 68 -0.67 -2.48 10.02
N ILE A 69 0.25 -2.95 10.85
CA ILE A 69 1.47 -3.64 10.42
C ILE A 69 1.13 -5.01 9.83
N ALA A 70 0.23 -5.77 10.46
CA ALA A 70 -0.26 -7.05 9.94
C ALA A 70 -0.96 -6.85 8.59
N MET A 71 -1.75 -5.78 8.43
CA MET A 71 -2.40 -5.44 7.16
C MET A 71 -1.41 -5.13 6.04
N GLN A 72 -0.25 -4.51 6.33
CA GLN A 72 0.80 -4.33 5.32
C GLN A 72 1.34 -5.68 4.83
N VAL A 73 1.61 -6.62 5.76
CA VAL A 73 2.07 -7.96 5.40
C VAL A 73 1.00 -8.72 4.65
N CYS A 74 -0.26 -8.65 5.09
CA CYS A 74 -1.41 -9.25 4.41
C CYS A 74 -1.52 -8.76 2.96
N ASN A 75 -1.44 -7.45 2.72
CA ASN A 75 -1.47 -6.89 1.36
C ASN A 75 -0.26 -7.34 0.53
N ALA A 76 0.92 -7.50 1.15
CA ALA A 76 2.10 -7.99 0.44
C ALA A 76 1.96 -9.45 0.00
N VAL A 77 1.36 -10.30 0.82
CA VAL A 77 1.02 -11.69 0.43
C VAL A 77 -0.04 -11.68 -0.67
N TYR A 78 -1.06 -10.85 -0.54
CA TYR A 78 -2.19 -10.83 -1.47
C TYR A 78 -1.80 -10.33 -2.85
N GLY A 79 -1.27 -9.11 -2.98
CA GLY A 79 -1.08 -8.52 -4.30
C GLY A 79 0.08 -7.52 -4.45
N ALA A 80 0.89 -7.25 -3.40
CA ALA A 80 1.97 -6.29 -3.53
C ALA A 80 3.31 -6.99 -3.84
N GLY A 81 3.62 -7.14 -5.12
CA GLY A 81 4.90 -7.66 -5.58
C GLY A 81 4.82 -8.96 -6.38
N MET A 82 5.97 -9.38 -6.91
CA MET A 82 6.08 -10.51 -7.84
C MET A 82 5.90 -11.89 -7.19
N THR A 83 5.93 -11.99 -5.88
CA THR A 83 5.70 -13.24 -5.13
C THR A 83 4.29 -13.34 -4.54
N SER A 84 3.46 -12.33 -4.79
CA SER A 84 2.10 -12.26 -4.27
C SER A 84 1.15 -13.26 -4.97
N LYS A 85 0.07 -13.59 -4.27
CA LYS A 85 -0.96 -14.51 -4.80
C LYS A 85 -1.56 -14.00 -6.11
N LEU A 86 -1.85 -12.69 -6.23
CA LEU A 86 -2.38 -12.13 -7.47
C LEU A 86 -1.38 -12.25 -8.61
N PHE A 87 -0.11 -11.91 -8.38
CA PHE A 87 0.91 -12.02 -9.41
C PHE A 87 1.09 -13.48 -9.85
N VAL A 88 1.31 -14.39 -8.90
CA VAL A 88 1.62 -15.79 -9.21
C VAL A 88 0.42 -16.54 -9.79
N ASN A 89 -0.79 -16.36 -9.22
CA ASN A 89 -1.93 -17.18 -9.60
C ASN A 89 -2.75 -16.56 -10.74
N VAL A 90 -2.95 -15.23 -10.76
CA VAL A 90 -3.77 -14.58 -11.80
C VAL A 90 -2.94 -14.26 -13.05
N ARG A 91 -1.74 -13.70 -12.86
CA ARG A 91 -0.90 -13.31 -13.99
C ARG A 91 -0.09 -14.48 -14.53
N GLU A 92 0.76 -15.12 -13.71
CA GLU A 92 1.74 -16.09 -14.19
C GLU A 92 1.09 -17.45 -14.55
N LYS A 93 0.32 -18.04 -13.63
CA LYS A 93 -0.24 -19.39 -13.84
C LYS A 93 -1.39 -19.40 -14.84
N LEU A 94 -2.30 -18.43 -14.75
CA LEU A 94 -3.52 -18.42 -15.56
C LEU A 94 -3.42 -17.47 -16.76
N SER A 95 -2.40 -16.62 -16.82
CA SER A 95 -2.18 -15.68 -17.92
C SER A 95 -3.42 -14.83 -18.24
N LEU A 96 -4.22 -14.48 -17.21
CA LEU A 96 -5.47 -13.75 -17.38
C LEU A 96 -5.28 -12.24 -17.55
N CYS A 97 -4.08 -11.75 -17.25
CA CYS A 97 -3.80 -10.31 -17.23
C CYS A 97 -2.32 -10.02 -17.49
N TYR A 98 -2.03 -8.82 -17.98
CA TYR A 98 -0.66 -8.31 -18.14
C TYR A 98 -0.03 -7.93 -16.81
N TYR A 99 -0.84 -7.41 -15.91
CA TYR A 99 -0.47 -7.16 -14.54
C TYR A 99 -1.67 -7.41 -13.63
N ALA A 100 -1.40 -7.86 -12.42
CA ALA A 100 -2.35 -7.93 -11.34
C ALA A 100 -1.62 -7.60 -10.03
N GLY A 101 -2.20 -6.73 -9.25
CA GLY A 101 -1.61 -6.34 -7.98
C GLY A 101 -2.58 -5.60 -7.08
N SER A 102 -2.19 -5.44 -5.82
CA SER A 102 -2.96 -4.68 -4.83
C SER A 102 -2.12 -3.59 -4.17
N GLY A 103 -2.80 -2.51 -3.77
CA GLY A 103 -2.24 -1.43 -2.98
C GLY A 103 -3.05 -1.22 -1.71
N TYR A 104 -2.37 -1.08 -0.57
CA TYR A 104 -3.00 -0.74 0.69
C TYR A 104 -2.78 0.74 1.03
N TYR A 105 -3.87 1.43 1.28
CA TYR A 105 -3.88 2.84 1.63
C TYR A 105 -4.28 3.01 3.11
N GLY A 106 -3.29 2.94 3.98
CA GLY A 106 -3.49 3.04 5.43
C GLY A 106 -4.08 4.37 5.89
N SER A 107 -3.95 5.45 5.09
CA SER A 107 -4.63 6.72 5.38
C SER A 107 -6.16 6.63 5.28
N LYS A 108 -6.68 5.64 4.58
CA LYS A 108 -8.12 5.44 4.32
C LYS A 108 -8.65 4.10 4.82
N GLY A 109 -7.77 3.17 5.21
CA GLY A 109 -8.16 1.81 5.57
C GLY A 109 -8.81 1.07 4.40
N ILE A 110 -8.24 1.20 3.20
CA ILE A 110 -8.72 0.53 1.99
C ILE A 110 -7.61 -0.23 1.28
N VAL A 111 -7.98 -1.32 0.63
CA VAL A 111 -7.14 -2.02 -0.35
C VAL A 111 -7.75 -1.84 -1.72
N THR A 112 -6.94 -1.53 -2.71
CA THR A 112 -7.34 -1.54 -4.12
C THR A 112 -6.63 -2.66 -4.84
N VAL A 113 -7.32 -3.28 -5.78
CA VAL A 113 -6.74 -4.21 -6.74
C VAL A 113 -6.81 -3.59 -8.12
N SER A 114 -5.75 -3.73 -8.89
CA SER A 114 -5.72 -3.30 -10.29
C SER A 114 -5.17 -4.43 -11.15
N ALA A 115 -5.83 -4.68 -12.30
CA ALA A 115 -5.39 -5.64 -13.29
C ALA A 115 -5.61 -5.10 -14.70
N GLY A 116 -4.64 -5.33 -15.59
CA GLY A 116 -4.78 -5.09 -17.02
C GLY A 116 -5.17 -6.38 -17.71
N ILE A 117 -6.37 -6.45 -18.26
CA ILE A 117 -7.01 -7.67 -18.77
C ILE A 117 -7.35 -7.58 -20.25
N ASP A 118 -7.37 -8.71 -20.94
CA ASP A 118 -7.99 -8.82 -22.26
C ASP A 118 -9.52 -8.89 -22.12
N GLU A 119 -10.24 -8.38 -23.11
CA GLU A 119 -11.69 -8.25 -23.07
C GLU A 119 -12.41 -9.57 -22.72
N GLY A 120 -11.96 -10.69 -23.26
CA GLY A 120 -12.54 -12.01 -23.00
C GLY A 120 -12.26 -12.60 -21.61
N ASN A 121 -11.34 -12.01 -20.85
CA ASN A 121 -10.85 -12.56 -19.57
C ASN A 121 -11.46 -11.89 -18.33
N TYR A 122 -12.35 -10.90 -18.50
CA TYR A 122 -12.87 -10.07 -17.40
C TYR A 122 -13.48 -10.91 -16.26
N GLU A 123 -14.48 -11.73 -16.57
CA GLU A 123 -15.20 -12.51 -15.55
C GLU A 123 -14.29 -13.54 -14.87
N THR A 124 -13.41 -14.18 -15.64
CA THR A 124 -12.46 -15.17 -15.10
C THR A 124 -11.41 -14.50 -14.20
N ALA A 125 -10.87 -13.38 -14.62
CA ALA A 125 -9.90 -12.63 -13.84
C ALA A 125 -10.52 -12.07 -12.54
N LYS A 126 -11.73 -11.51 -12.62
CA LYS A 126 -12.50 -11.03 -11.46
C LYS A 126 -12.75 -12.16 -10.46
N ALA A 127 -13.25 -13.30 -10.94
CA ALA A 127 -13.52 -14.46 -10.11
C ALA A 127 -12.24 -14.98 -9.43
N GLU A 128 -11.13 -15.06 -10.15
CA GLU A 128 -9.87 -15.54 -9.60
C GLU A 128 -9.27 -14.57 -8.57
N ILE A 129 -9.34 -13.26 -8.81
CA ILE A 129 -8.92 -12.24 -7.85
C ILE A 129 -9.70 -12.38 -6.53
N LEU A 130 -11.02 -12.54 -6.61
CA LEU A 130 -11.87 -12.76 -5.43
C LEU A 130 -11.57 -14.11 -4.75
N ARG A 131 -11.32 -15.17 -5.53
CA ARG A 131 -10.92 -16.47 -4.98
C ARG A 131 -9.61 -16.36 -4.19
N GLN A 132 -8.62 -15.62 -4.69
CA GLN A 132 -7.37 -15.38 -3.94
C GLN A 132 -7.62 -14.61 -2.65
N LEU A 133 -8.58 -13.70 -2.61
CA LEU A 133 -8.97 -13.01 -1.38
C LEU A 133 -9.60 -13.99 -0.38
N ASP A 134 -10.43 -14.91 -0.85
CA ASP A 134 -11.03 -15.93 0.01
C ASP A 134 -9.98 -16.93 0.55
N GLU A 135 -8.98 -17.30 -0.25
CA GLU A 135 -7.81 -18.06 0.24
C GLU A 135 -7.10 -17.34 1.40
N MET A 136 -6.95 -16.01 1.30
CA MET A 136 -6.39 -15.19 2.39
C MET A 136 -7.29 -15.25 3.65
N ARG A 137 -8.60 -15.10 3.50
CA ARG A 137 -9.58 -15.19 4.61
C ARG A 137 -9.59 -16.54 5.29
N GLN A 138 -9.32 -17.60 4.55
CA GLN A 138 -9.23 -18.98 5.07
C GLN A 138 -7.83 -19.30 5.63
N MET A 139 -6.94 -18.33 5.71
CA MET A 139 -5.55 -18.49 6.17
C MET A 139 -4.74 -19.48 5.33
N HIS A 140 -5.10 -19.68 4.06
CA HIS A 140 -4.33 -20.49 3.13
C HIS A 140 -3.09 -19.73 2.63
N ILE A 141 -2.19 -19.46 3.56
CA ILE A 141 -0.93 -18.75 3.35
C ILE A 141 0.21 -19.69 3.71
N THR A 142 1.06 -20.02 2.73
CA THR A 142 2.25 -20.84 2.96
C THR A 142 3.32 -20.04 3.71
N ASP A 143 4.24 -20.74 4.38
CA ASP A 143 5.40 -20.09 5.03
C ASP A 143 6.23 -19.32 4.01
N ALA A 144 6.42 -19.90 2.82
CA ALA A 144 7.18 -19.28 1.74
C ALA A 144 6.57 -17.96 1.26
N GLU A 145 5.24 -17.89 1.10
CA GLU A 145 4.53 -16.64 0.72
C GLU A 145 4.67 -15.58 1.81
N PHE A 146 4.49 -15.98 3.07
CA PHE A 146 4.58 -15.09 4.22
C PHE A 146 5.99 -14.52 4.40
N ASP A 147 7.01 -15.36 4.36
CA ASP A 147 8.42 -14.96 4.48
C ASP A 147 8.86 -14.08 3.31
N ALA A 148 8.42 -14.41 2.08
CA ALA A 148 8.71 -13.60 0.90
C ALA A 148 8.07 -12.21 1.00
N ALA A 149 6.85 -12.09 1.51
CA ALA A 149 6.17 -10.82 1.75
C ALA A 149 6.94 -9.95 2.75
N LYS A 150 7.29 -10.49 3.91
CA LYS A 150 8.09 -9.79 4.94
C LYS A 150 9.44 -9.34 4.38
N LYS A 151 10.14 -10.22 3.66
CA LYS A 151 11.42 -9.89 3.02
C LYS A 151 11.29 -8.76 2.00
N SER A 152 10.22 -8.77 1.20
CA SER A 152 9.94 -7.73 0.21
C SER A 152 9.73 -6.37 0.87
N ILE A 153 8.87 -6.29 1.90
CA ILE A 153 8.62 -5.06 2.66
C ILE A 153 9.91 -4.55 3.31
N ARG A 154 10.66 -5.43 3.98
CA ARG A 154 11.94 -5.08 4.60
C ARG A 154 12.92 -4.49 3.58
N SER A 155 13.01 -5.09 2.40
CA SER A 155 13.90 -4.60 1.33
C SER A 155 13.46 -3.21 0.85
N ALA A 156 12.16 -3.00 0.65
CA ALA A 156 11.63 -1.70 0.26
C ALA A 156 11.88 -0.61 1.30
N ILE A 157 11.73 -0.94 2.60
CA ILE A 157 12.03 0.01 3.68
C ILE A 157 13.53 0.34 3.73
N LYS A 158 14.41 -0.64 3.54
CA LYS A 158 15.86 -0.39 3.52
C LYS A 158 16.29 0.53 2.38
N GLN A 159 15.64 0.44 1.23
CA GLN A 159 15.92 1.30 0.07
C GLN A 159 15.58 2.78 0.32
N VAL A 160 14.83 3.09 1.38
CA VAL A 160 14.55 4.49 1.78
C VAL A 160 15.86 5.26 2.04
N TYR A 161 16.93 4.58 2.46
CA TYR A 161 18.23 5.19 2.71
C TYR A 161 19.07 5.41 1.45
N ASP A 162 18.72 4.78 0.34
CA ASP A 162 19.51 4.84 -0.89
C ASP A 162 19.37 6.20 -1.60
N GLU A 163 18.24 6.88 -1.40
CA GLU A 163 17.95 8.17 -2.02
C GLU A 163 17.46 9.22 -1.02
N PRO A 164 17.99 10.45 -1.09
CA PRO A 164 17.56 11.57 -0.25
C PRO A 164 16.06 11.86 -0.33
N SER A 165 15.48 11.80 -1.53
CA SER A 165 14.06 12.03 -1.77
C SER A 165 13.17 10.97 -1.09
N SER A 166 13.60 9.73 -1.07
CA SER A 166 12.91 8.64 -0.40
C SER A 166 12.88 8.84 1.12
N MET A 167 14.00 9.29 1.68
CA MET A 167 14.10 9.64 3.09
C MET A 167 13.22 10.83 3.46
N GLU A 168 13.21 11.86 2.62
CA GLU A 168 12.34 13.03 2.80
C GLU A 168 10.86 12.60 2.79
N MET A 169 10.44 11.83 1.81
CA MET A 169 9.06 11.34 1.69
C MET A 169 8.68 10.41 2.84
N TRP A 170 9.62 9.61 3.35
CA TRP A 170 9.40 8.79 4.54
C TRP A 170 9.00 9.64 5.74
N TRP A 171 9.80 10.64 6.07
CA TRP A 171 9.57 11.50 7.23
C TRP A 171 8.39 12.44 7.03
N LEU A 172 8.23 13.02 5.84
CA LEU A 172 7.06 13.84 5.51
C LEU A 172 5.75 13.06 5.68
N GLY A 173 5.68 11.85 5.15
CA GLY A 173 4.50 11.00 5.27
C GLY A 173 4.18 10.64 6.71
N ARG A 174 5.19 10.41 7.54
CA ARG A 174 5.00 10.12 8.97
C ARG A 174 4.57 11.34 9.76
N MET A 175 5.19 12.47 9.52
CA MET A 175 4.81 13.74 10.15
C MET A 175 3.34 14.08 9.85
N LEU A 176 2.93 14.00 8.58
CA LEU A 176 1.54 14.27 8.16
C LEU A 176 0.53 13.27 8.75
N SER A 177 0.96 12.04 9.03
CA SER A 177 0.11 11.01 9.65
C SER A 177 0.21 10.97 11.18
N GLY A 178 0.98 11.90 11.80
CA GLY A 178 1.18 11.92 13.25
C GLY A 178 1.96 10.72 13.79
N ARG A 179 2.82 10.12 12.96
CA ARG A 179 3.70 9.01 13.33
C ARG A 179 5.16 9.48 13.32
N ASP A 180 5.98 8.83 14.12
CA ASP A 180 7.41 9.16 14.28
C ASP A 180 8.33 7.93 14.09
N THR A 181 7.77 6.82 13.59
CA THR A 181 8.48 5.55 13.44
C THR A 181 9.65 5.66 12.46
N THR A 182 10.82 5.23 12.88
CA THR A 182 12.00 5.08 12.03
C THR A 182 11.86 3.88 11.09
N PRO A 183 12.65 3.81 10.01
CA PRO A 183 12.68 2.62 9.15
C PRO A 183 13.03 1.34 9.92
N GLU A 184 13.96 1.39 10.87
CA GLU A 184 14.37 0.26 11.70
C GLU A 184 13.25 -0.23 12.60
N GLU A 185 12.54 0.67 13.25
CA GLU A 185 11.39 0.33 14.09
C GLU A 185 10.24 -0.28 13.26
N GLU A 186 9.99 0.25 12.06
CA GLU A 186 8.99 -0.32 11.16
C GLU A 186 9.39 -1.73 10.71
N ILE A 187 10.67 -1.95 10.37
CA ILE A 187 11.21 -3.29 10.05
C ILE A 187 11.02 -4.23 11.24
N ALA A 188 11.36 -3.81 12.44
CA ALA A 188 11.20 -4.65 13.63
C ALA A 188 9.73 -5.06 13.87
N ARG A 189 8.79 -4.14 13.65
CA ARG A 189 7.34 -4.42 13.71
C ARG A 189 6.92 -5.42 12.62
N ILE A 190 7.37 -5.27 11.38
CA ILE A 190 7.10 -6.22 10.29
C ILE A 190 7.64 -7.62 10.64
N GLU A 191 8.86 -7.69 11.18
CA GLU A 191 9.46 -8.98 11.56
C GLU A 191 8.73 -9.66 12.73
N SER A 192 8.06 -8.90 13.59
CA SER A 192 7.28 -9.45 14.70
C SER A 192 5.91 -10.00 14.30
N VAL A 193 5.39 -9.65 13.10
CA VAL A 193 4.09 -10.18 12.62
C VAL A 193 4.17 -11.69 12.45
N THR A 194 3.12 -12.37 12.92
CA THR A 194 2.92 -13.80 12.75
C THR A 194 1.73 -14.06 11.82
N LYS A 195 1.55 -15.32 11.39
CA LYS A 195 0.40 -15.65 10.53
C LYS A 195 -0.94 -15.59 11.25
N SER A 196 -0.95 -15.60 12.57
CA SER A 196 -2.17 -15.52 13.38
C SER A 196 -2.67 -14.08 13.58
N ASP A 197 -1.85 -13.10 13.26
CA ASP A 197 -2.21 -11.68 13.30
C ASP A 197 -2.95 -11.26 12.02
#